data_a072defc0344c9139ea0c89d5b4ee540
#
_entry.id   a072defc0344c9139ea0c89d5b4ee540
#
_cell.length_a   1.000
_cell.length_b   1.000
_cell.length_c   1.000
_cell.angle_alpha   90.00
_cell.angle_beta   90.00
_cell.angle_gamma   90.00
#
_symmetry.space_group_name_H-M   'P 1'
#
loop_
_entity.id
_entity.type
_entity.pdbx_description
1 polymer ?
#
loop_
_entity_poly.entity_id
_entity_poly.type
_entity_poly.pdbx_seq_one_letter_code
_entity_poly.pdbx_strand_id
1 'polypeptide(L)'
;MAGWKHHESKEESQKILDMFIDNDEVFAICFKETNKVIGSLGVEAYGEEKALAELYDYKGREIGYVLSKDYWGRGIMPEAVKAVMDYLFNDLNLDFLICGYYDFNGQSKRVQEKCGFKPYRRLELKTQRGTKERSVLNFILNPHKNISLAVTYSNTLIEEEN
;
A
#
# COMPACT_ATOMS: atom_id res chain seq x y z
N MET A 1 -0.70 -12.79 -3.30
CA MET A 1 -1.73 -12.72 -2.25
C MET A 1 -1.23 -11.75 -1.20
N ALA A 2 -2.09 -10.84 -0.74
CA ALA A 2 -1.73 -9.75 0.17
C ALA A 2 -1.79 -10.21 1.61
N GLY A 3 -1.14 -11.11 2.15
CA GLY A 3 -1.06 -11.46 3.59
C GLY A 3 -2.39 -11.61 4.38
N TRP A 4 -3.52 -11.34 3.73
CA TRP A 4 -4.85 -11.38 4.34
C TRP A 4 -5.33 -12.81 4.52
N LYS A 5 -6.07 -13.04 5.62
CA LYS A 5 -6.79 -14.30 5.84
C LYS A 5 -7.97 -14.36 4.86
N HIS A 6 -8.27 -15.55 4.32
CA HIS A 6 -9.50 -15.75 3.55
C HIS A 6 -10.70 -15.63 4.47
N HIS A 7 -11.76 -14.94 4.01
CA HIS A 7 -13.02 -14.91 4.71
C HIS A 7 -13.69 -16.29 4.61
N GLU A 8 -14.18 -16.78 5.71
CA GLU A 8 -14.80 -18.11 5.81
C GLU A 8 -16.32 -18.05 5.61
N SER A 9 -16.91 -16.85 5.67
CA SER A 9 -18.34 -16.65 5.49
C SER A 9 -18.68 -15.31 4.83
N LYS A 10 -19.93 -15.17 4.39
CA LYS A 10 -20.47 -13.90 3.87
C LYS A 10 -20.62 -12.87 4.98
N GLU A 11 -20.93 -13.30 6.20
CA GLU A 11 -21.07 -12.46 7.38
C GLU A 11 -19.74 -11.82 7.76
N GLU A 12 -18.62 -12.55 7.66
CA GLU A 12 -17.29 -12.01 7.86
C GLU A 12 -16.95 -10.98 6.77
N SER A 13 -17.25 -11.30 5.51
CA SER A 13 -17.06 -10.37 4.39
C SER A 13 -17.89 -9.09 4.57
N GLN A 14 -19.13 -9.21 5.06
CA GLN A 14 -20.00 -8.06 5.30
C GLN A 14 -19.43 -7.15 6.40
N LYS A 15 -18.96 -7.71 7.52
CA LYS A 15 -18.32 -6.92 8.59
C LYS A 15 -17.11 -6.12 8.09
N ILE A 16 -16.28 -6.72 7.25
CA ILE A 16 -15.13 -6.02 6.67
C ILE A 16 -15.60 -4.92 5.71
N LEU A 17 -16.65 -5.17 4.92
CA LEU A 17 -17.23 -4.18 4.03
C LEU A 17 -17.82 -3.00 4.82
N ASP A 18 -18.56 -3.27 5.89
CA ASP A 18 -19.12 -2.24 6.76
C ASP A 18 -18.02 -1.38 7.38
N MET A 19 -16.94 -2.02 7.86
CA MET A 19 -15.75 -1.31 8.34
C MET A 19 -15.10 -0.43 7.25
N PHE A 20 -15.06 -0.88 6.00
CA PHE A 20 -14.53 -0.08 4.90
C PHE A 20 -15.44 1.10 4.53
N ILE A 21 -16.77 0.92 4.64
CA ILE A 21 -17.75 1.98 4.38
C ILE A 21 -17.67 3.06 5.46
N ASP A 22 -17.50 2.65 6.72
CA ASP A 22 -17.38 3.57 7.86
C ASP A 22 -16.02 4.28 7.92
N ASN A 23 -15.04 3.82 7.15
CA ASN A 23 -13.69 4.35 7.11
C ASN A 23 -13.42 5.08 5.80
N ASP A 24 -13.33 6.42 5.87
CA ASP A 24 -13.05 7.31 4.72
C ASP A 24 -11.65 7.09 4.09
N GLU A 25 -10.84 6.18 4.63
CA GLU A 25 -9.49 5.88 4.15
C GLU A 25 -9.45 4.72 3.13
N VAL A 26 -10.61 4.17 2.73
CA VAL A 26 -10.68 3.05 1.78
C VAL A 26 -11.47 3.43 0.53
N PHE A 27 -10.82 3.31 -0.63
CA PHE A 27 -11.39 3.54 -1.96
C PHE A 27 -11.80 2.23 -2.62
N ALA A 28 -13.02 2.16 -3.16
CA ALA A 28 -13.45 1.07 -4.02
C ALA A 28 -12.91 1.26 -5.44
N ILE A 29 -12.35 0.21 -6.02
CA ILE A 29 -11.94 0.19 -7.43
C ILE A 29 -13.09 -0.40 -8.23
N CYS A 30 -13.75 0.44 -9.05
CA CYS A 30 -14.88 0.05 -9.90
C CYS A 30 -14.44 -0.10 -11.35
N PHE A 31 -14.83 -1.22 -11.98
CA PHE A 31 -14.62 -1.43 -13.40
C PHE A 31 -15.67 -0.65 -14.20
N LYS A 32 -15.24 0.35 -14.96
CA LYS A 32 -16.14 1.34 -15.61
C LYS A 32 -17.20 0.71 -16.51
N GLU A 33 -16.84 -0.32 -17.27
CA GLU A 33 -17.75 -0.95 -18.25
C GLU A 33 -18.96 -1.64 -17.60
N THR A 34 -18.81 -2.16 -16.39
CA THR A 34 -19.84 -2.93 -15.69
C THR A 34 -20.30 -2.33 -14.38
N ASN A 35 -19.68 -1.23 -13.95
CA ASN A 35 -19.85 -0.60 -12.64
C ASN A 35 -19.67 -1.59 -11.47
N LYS A 36 -18.88 -2.63 -11.67
CA LYS A 36 -18.61 -3.66 -10.66
C LYS A 36 -17.40 -3.28 -9.82
N VAL A 37 -17.52 -3.40 -8.51
CA VAL A 37 -16.37 -3.30 -7.59
C VAL A 37 -15.48 -4.53 -7.81
N ILE A 38 -14.22 -4.29 -8.15
CA ILE A 38 -13.24 -5.32 -8.49
C ILE A 38 -12.02 -5.32 -7.58
N GLY A 39 -11.93 -4.37 -6.67
CA GLY A 39 -10.83 -4.23 -5.73
C GLY A 39 -11.01 -3.06 -4.78
N SER A 40 -10.02 -2.85 -3.92
CA SER A 40 -9.95 -1.71 -3.02
C SER A 40 -8.52 -1.21 -2.87
N LEU A 41 -8.41 0.06 -2.46
CA LEU A 41 -7.16 0.71 -2.10
C LEU A 41 -7.38 1.44 -0.78
N GLY A 42 -6.62 1.06 0.25
CA GLY A 42 -6.62 1.72 1.56
C GLY A 42 -5.48 2.75 1.65
N VAL A 43 -5.73 3.79 2.43
CA VAL A 43 -4.78 4.85 2.77
C VAL A 43 -4.77 4.96 4.29
N GLU A 44 -3.74 4.40 4.93
CA GLU A 44 -3.72 4.20 6.37
C GLU A 44 -2.54 4.94 7.01
N ALA A 45 -2.63 5.20 8.32
CA ALA A 45 -1.47 5.54 9.12
C ALA A 45 -0.54 4.32 9.16
N TYR A 46 0.75 4.54 9.03
CA TYR A 46 1.74 3.46 9.14
C TYR A 46 2.24 3.32 10.58
N GLY A 47 2.59 2.09 10.97
CA GLY A 47 3.16 1.79 12.28
C GLY A 47 4.61 2.28 12.42
N GLU A 48 5.08 2.38 13.68
CA GLU A 48 6.45 2.84 13.99
C GLU A 48 7.52 1.97 13.31
N GLU A 49 7.28 0.68 13.16
CA GLU A 49 8.18 -0.27 12.47
C GLU A 49 8.43 0.08 11.01
N LYS A 50 7.52 0.85 10.39
CA LYS A 50 7.62 1.35 9.02
C LYS A 50 8.06 2.81 8.94
N ALA A 51 8.21 3.48 10.08
CA ALA A 51 8.58 4.88 10.10
C ALA A 51 9.97 5.10 9.44
N LEU A 52 10.06 6.14 8.64
CA LEU A 52 11.27 6.61 8.03
C LEU A 52 11.80 7.76 8.89
N ALA A 53 12.93 7.56 9.56
CA ALA A 53 13.50 8.55 10.48
C ALA A 53 13.72 9.91 9.80
N GLU A 54 14.14 9.88 8.55
CA GLU A 54 14.39 11.07 7.72
C GLU A 54 13.10 11.82 7.34
N LEU A 55 11.94 11.19 7.51
CA LEU A 55 10.63 11.73 7.16
C LEU A 55 9.73 11.99 8.39
N TYR A 56 10.30 11.95 9.58
CA TYR A 56 9.53 12.08 10.83
C TYR A 56 8.70 13.38 10.91
N ASP A 57 9.25 14.48 10.42
CA ASP A 57 8.58 15.79 10.41
C ASP A 57 7.64 16.02 9.21
N TYR A 58 7.50 15.02 8.35
CA TYR A 58 6.69 15.09 7.13
C TYR A 58 5.39 14.29 7.26
N LYS A 59 4.37 14.73 6.53
CA LYS A 59 3.05 14.08 6.51
C LYS A 59 3.02 12.95 5.50
N GLY A 60 2.99 11.73 5.98
CA GLY A 60 2.91 10.53 5.14
C GLY A 60 1.74 9.62 5.45
N ARG A 61 1.46 8.70 4.51
CA ARG A 61 0.50 7.60 4.66
C ARG A 61 1.05 6.34 4.03
N GLU A 62 0.58 5.21 4.51
CA GLU A 62 0.77 3.93 3.83
C GLU A 62 -0.40 3.68 2.88
N ILE A 63 -0.10 3.18 1.69
CA ILE A 63 -1.13 2.68 0.78
C ILE A 63 -1.03 1.16 0.66
N GLY A 64 -2.20 0.53 0.70
CA GLY A 64 -2.37 -0.90 0.47
C GLY A 64 -3.47 -1.14 -0.54
N TYR A 65 -3.41 -2.24 -1.30
CA TYR A 65 -4.41 -2.51 -2.32
C TYR A 65 -4.62 -4.00 -2.57
N VAL A 66 -5.81 -4.33 -3.02
CA VAL A 66 -6.19 -5.65 -3.51
C VAL A 66 -6.99 -5.50 -4.81
N LEU A 67 -6.85 -6.48 -5.71
CA LEU A 67 -7.58 -6.55 -6.97
C LEU A 67 -8.01 -7.99 -7.23
N SER A 68 -9.25 -8.16 -7.68
CA SER A 68 -9.75 -9.45 -8.16
C SER A 68 -8.83 -10.02 -9.24
N LYS A 69 -8.55 -11.31 -9.11
CA LYS A 69 -7.59 -12.04 -9.96
C LYS A 69 -7.93 -11.98 -11.46
N ASP A 70 -9.23 -11.94 -11.77
CA ASP A 70 -9.75 -11.87 -13.13
C ASP A 70 -9.37 -10.58 -13.86
N TYR A 71 -8.91 -9.57 -13.12
CA TYR A 71 -8.55 -8.26 -13.64
C TYR A 71 -7.04 -7.97 -13.59
N TRP A 72 -6.22 -8.96 -13.22
CA TRP A 72 -4.78 -8.82 -13.20
C TRP A 72 -4.17 -8.68 -14.59
N GLY A 73 -2.99 -8.07 -14.69
CA GLY A 73 -2.24 -7.93 -15.95
C GLY A 73 -2.77 -6.85 -16.90
N ARG A 74 -3.88 -6.18 -16.57
CA ARG A 74 -4.59 -5.20 -17.43
C ARG A 74 -4.20 -3.73 -17.17
N GLY A 75 -3.27 -3.47 -16.28
CA GLY A 75 -2.86 -2.09 -15.93
C GLY A 75 -3.78 -1.34 -14.97
N ILE A 76 -4.89 -1.95 -14.53
CA ILE A 76 -5.92 -1.31 -13.70
C ILE A 76 -5.36 -0.85 -12.35
N MET A 77 -4.59 -1.70 -11.66
CA MET A 77 -4.06 -1.31 -10.34
C MET A 77 -3.05 -0.15 -10.42
N PRO A 78 -2.08 -0.12 -11.33
CA PRO A 78 -1.25 1.08 -11.51
C PRO A 78 -2.03 2.36 -11.83
N GLU A 79 -3.12 2.26 -12.61
CA GLU A 79 -4.01 3.40 -12.90
C GLU A 79 -4.69 3.89 -11.62
N ALA A 80 -5.31 2.98 -10.84
CA ALA A 80 -5.98 3.31 -9.60
C ALA A 80 -5.02 3.92 -8.57
N VAL A 81 -3.83 3.32 -8.39
CA VAL A 81 -2.80 3.83 -7.47
C VAL A 81 -2.37 5.24 -7.85
N LYS A 82 -2.13 5.52 -9.13
CA LYS A 82 -1.74 6.86 -9.59
C LYS A 82 -2.84 7.89 -9.35
N ALA A 83 -4.11 7.55 -9.62
CA ALA A 83 -5.23 8.44 -9.38
C ALA A 83 -5.36 8.80 -7.88
N VAL A 84 -5.20 7.82 -6.99
CA VAL A 84 -5.22 8.08 -5.54
C VAL A 84 -3.99 8.86 -5.11
N MET A 85 -2.80 8.57 -5.64
CA MET A 85 -1.59 9.36 -5.37
C MET A 85 -1.76 10.83 -5.75
N ASP A 86 -2.35 11.11 -6.92
CA ASP A 86 -2.63 12.49 -7.37
C ASP A 86 -3.54 13.21 -6.37
N TYR A 87 -4.60 12.57 -5.91
CA TYR A 87 -5.48 13.10 -4.87
C TYR A 87 -4.73 13.35 -3.55
N LEU A 88 -3.95 12.37 -3.08
CA LEU A 88 -3.21 12.46 -1.82
C LEU A 88 -2.15 13.58 -1.83
N PHE A 89 -1.49 13.77 -2.96
CA PHE A 89 -0.45 14.80 -3.09
C PHE A 89 -1.01 16.19 -3.37
N ASN A 90 -2.01 16.31 -4.21
CA ASN A 90 -2.54 17.61 -4.64
C ASN A 90 -3.63 18.15 -3.70
N ASP A 91 -4.58 17.31 -3.29
CA ASP A 91 -5.73 17.72 -2.50
C ASP A 91 -5.46 17.62 -0.98
N LEU A 92 -4.87 16.51 -0.53
CA LEU A 92 -4.52 16.32 0.89
C LEU A 92 -3.13 16.86 1.24
N ASN A 93 -2.37 17.30 0.26
CA ASN A 93 -1.06 17.92 0.43
C ASN A 93 -0.08 17.07 1.25
N LEU A 94 -0.12 15.74 1.10
CA LEU A 94 0.83 14.84 1.74
C LEU A 94 2.25 15.06 1.18
N ASP A 95 3.25 14.73 1.98
CA ASP A 95 4.65 14.90 1.63
C ASP A 95 5.23 13.63 1.00
N PHE A 96 4.77 12.47 1.46
CA PHE A 96 5.23 11.19 0.94
C PHE A 96 4.19 10.08 1.13
N LEU A 97 4.37 8.98 0.40
CA LEU A 97 3.64 7.75 0.59
C LEU A 97 4.60 6.58 0.73
N ILE A 98 4.21 5.59 1.53
CA ILE A 98 4.89 4.31 1.62
C ILE A 98 3.98 3.19 1.12
N CYS A 99 4.58 2.13 0.64
CA CYS A 99 3.88 0.92 0.22
C CYS A 99 4.80 -0.28 0.34
N GLY A 100 4.34 -1.35 0.97
CA GLY A 100 5.10 -2.58 1.12
C GLY A 100 4.66 -3.68 0.15
N TYR A 101 5.56 -4.61 -0.15
CA TYR A 101 5.21 -5.87 -0.78
C TYR A 101 6.03 -7.01 -0.18
N TYR A 102 5.42 -8.19 -0.06
CA TYR A 102 6.14 -9.39 0.34
C TYR A 102 7.01 -9.93 -0.80
N ASP A 103 8.18 -10.48 -0.50
CA ASP A 103 9.16 -10.96 -1.50
C ASP A 103 8.55 -11.92 -2.53
N PHE A 104 7.56 -12.71 -2.13
CA PHE A 104 6.84 -13.61 -3.04
C PHE A 104 5.83 -12.90 -3.96
N ASN A 105 5.49 -11.61 -3.70
CA ASN A 105 4.46 -10.88 -4.41
C ASN A 105 5.03 -10.00 -5.53
N GLY A 106 5.60 -10.63 -6.56
CA GLY A 106 6.17 -9.92 -7.71
C GLY A 106 5.16 -9.07 -8.51
N GLN A 107 3.86 -9.27 -8.32
CA GLN A 107 2.83 -8.44 -8.96
C GLN A 107 2.71 -7.11 -8.25
N SER A 108 2.64 -7.09 -6.91
CA SER A 108 2.66 -5.86 -6.13
C SER A 108 3.95 -5.07 -6.38
N LYS A 109 5.10 -5.74 -6.42
CA LYS A 109 6.38 -5.13 -6.81
C LYS A 109 6.26 -4.36 -8.12
N ARG A 110 5.75 -5.00 -9.18
CA ARG A 110 5.59 -4.38 -10.51
C ARG A 110 4.62 -3.20 -10.51
N VAL A 111 3.55 -3.25 -9.71
CA VAL A 111 2.64 -2.10 -9.56
C VAL A 111 3.38 -0.91 -8.96
N GLN A 112 4.12 -1.12 -7.87
CA GLN A 112 4.86 -0.06 -7.19
C GLN A 112 5.96 0.54 -8.08
N GLU A 113 6.70 -0.29 -8.81
CA GLU A 113 7.69 0.17 -9.79
C GLU A 113 7.06 1.05 -10.88
N LYS A 114 5.90 0.64 -11.44
CA LYS A 114 5.15 1.41 -12.44
C LYS A 114 4.59 2.73 -11.92
N CYS A 115 4.36 2.83 -10.61
CA CYS A 115 3.91 4.04 -9.94
C CYS A 115 5.05 4.94 -9.46
N GLY A 116 6.31 4.51 -9.63
CA GLY A 116 7.49 5.31 -9.30
C GLY A 116 8.00 5.17 -7.87
N PHE A 117 7.45 4.24 -7.10
CA PHE A 117 7.97 3.94 -5.77
C PHE A 117 9.41 3.45 -5.83
N LYS A 118 10.21 3.85 -4.85
CA LYS A 118 11.61 3.47 -4.70
C LYS A 118 11.79 2.62 -3.45
N PRO A 119 12.64 1.58 -3.48
CA PRO A 119 12.90 0.76 -2.32
C PRO A 119 13.59 1.59 -1.23
N TYR A 120 13.17 1.36 0.01
CA TYR A 120 13.75 1.99 1.20
C TYR A 120 14.47 0.99 2.09
N ARG A 121 13.77 -0.04 2.58
CA ARG A 121 14.36 -1.06 3.43
C ARG A 121 13.61 -2.40 3.36
N ARG A 122 14.25 -3.45 3.89
CA ARG A 122 13.63 -4.76 4.08
C ARG A 122 13.15 -4.90 5.52
N LEU A 123 11.98 -5.52 5.67
CA LEU A 123 11.36 -5.82 6.96
C LEU A 123 10.97 -7.30 6.99
N GLU A 124 10.95 -7.88 8.18
CA GLU A 124 10.24 -9.13 8.43
C GLU A 124 8.93 -8.78 9.16
N LEU A 125 7.81 -9.03 8.53
CA LEU A 125 6.49 -8.66 9.05
C LEU A 125 5.68 -9.92 9.35
N LYS A 126 4.93 -9.88 10.45
CA LYS A 126 3.96 -10.92 10.77
C LYS A 126 2.70 -10.72 9.93
N THR A 127 2.33 -11.75 9.18
CA THR A 127 1.09 -11.72 8.39
C THR A 127 -0.13 -11.98 9.29
N GLN A 128 -1.32 -11.63 8.80
CA GLN A 128 -2.57 -12.00 9.48
C GLN A 128 -2.77 -13.52 9.62
N ARG A 129 -1.99 -14.33 8.89
CA ARG A 129 -1.97 -15.78 9.01
C ARG A 129 -1.05 -16.28 10.12
N GLY A 130 -0.34 -15.37 10.81
CA GLY A 130 0.61 -15.69 11.87
C GLY A 130 1.99 -16.13 11.38
N THR A 131 2.25 -16.13 10.06
CA THR A 131 3.59 -16.38 9.51
C THR A 131 4.42 -15.11 9.50
N LYS A 132 5.75 -15.25 9.64
CA LYS A 132 6.69 -14.16 9.40
C LYS A 132 7.11 -14.19 7.92
N GLU A 133 7.01 -13.04 7.25
CA GLU A 133 7.30 -12.92 5.82
C GLU A 133 8.22 -11.75 5.56
N ARG A 134 9.19 -11.95 4.69
CA ARG A 134 10.06 -10.86 4.24
C ARG A 134 9.31 -9.91 3.32
N SER A 135 9.49 -8.63 3.58
CA SER A 135 8.83 -7.56 2.85
C SER A 135 9.84 -6.48 2.45
N VAL A 136 9.59 -5.83 1.34
CA VAL A 136 10.29 -4.61 0.92
C VAL A 136 9.35 -3.44 1.13
N LEU A 137 9.76 -2.49 1.93
CA LEU A 137 9.09 -1.21 2.09
C LEU A 137 9.63 -0.24 1.05
N ASN A 138 8.74 0.31 0.26
CA ASN A 138 9.02 1.34 -0.73
C ASN A 138 8.40 2.66 -0.32
N PHE A 139 8.95 3.77 -0.85
CA PHE A 139 8.41 5.11 -0.66
C PHE A 139 8.39 5.89 -1.96
N ILE A 140 7.59 6.95 -1.99
CA ILE A 140 7.59 7.97 -3.02
C ILE A 140 7.35 9.34 -2.38
N LEU A 141 8.15 10.33 -2.74
CA LEU A 141 7.99 11.72 -2.30
C LEU A 141 6.99 12.45 -3.21
N ASN A 142 6.30 13.43 -2.64
CA ASN A 142 5.46 14.32 -3.41
C ASN A 142 6.32 15.09 -4.44
N PRO A 143 6.10 14.91 -5.75
CA PRO A 143 6.92 15.54 -6.78
C PRO A 143 6.72 17.06 -6.88
N HIS A 144 5.67 17.59 -6.25
CA HIS A 144 5.35 19.03 -6.25
C HIS A 144 6.00 19.76 -5.07
N LYS A 145 6.69 19.05 -4.18
CA LYS A 145 7.36 19.62 -3.00
C LYS A 145 8.87 19.46 -3.10
N ASN A 146 9.58 20.47 -2.66
CA ASN A 146 11.05 20.42 -2.60
C ASN A 146 11.50 19.71 -1.31
N ILE A 147 11.36 18.38 -1.28
CA ILE A 147 11.81 17.55 -0.16
C ILE A 147 13.18 16.98 -0.55
N SER A 148 14.22 17.53 0.04
CA SER A 148 15.60 17.06 -0.19
C SER A 148 15.94 16.02 0.87
N LEU A 149 15.91 14.75 0.49
CA LEU A 149 16.30 13.65 1.37
C LEU A 149 17.45 12.85 0.76
N ALA A 150 18.46 12.62 1.57
CA ALA A 150 19.48 11.62 1.29
C ALA A 150 18.98 10.25 1.80
N VAL A 151 17.89 9.73 1.21
CA VAL A 151 17.41 8.39 1.56
C VAL A 151 18.30 7.36 0.88
N THR A 152 19.02 6.61 1.69
CA THR A 152 19.83 5.50 1.22
C THR A 152 19.07 4.19 1.40
N TYR A 153 18.91 3.43 0.34
CA TYR A 153 18.33 2.09 0.42
C TYR A 153 19.20 1.21 1.32
N SER A 154 18.62 0.72 2.41
CA SER A 154 19.27 -0.27 3.27
C SER A 154 18.82 -1.67 2.87
N ASN A 155 19.78 -2.50 2.48
CA ASN A 155 19.55 -3.92 2.21
C ASN A 155 19.58 -4.77 3.50
N THR A 156 19.78 -4.13 4.64
CA THR A 156 19.78 -4.80 5.94
C THR A 156 18.35 -5.18 6.32
N LEU A 157 18.15 -6.45 6.63
CA LEU A 157 16.87 -6.93 7.15
C LEU A 157 16.74 -6.40 8.59
N ILE A 158 15.66 -5.67 8.86
CA ILE A 158 15.30 -5.28 10.23
C ILE A 158 14.30 -6.33 10.71
N GLU A 159 14.70 -7.13 11.69
CA GLU A 159 13.82 -8.07 12.39
C GLU A 159 13.02 -7.28 13.43
N GLU A 160 11.71 -7.53 13.50
CA GLU A 160 10.91 -7.01 14.62
C GLU A 160 11.50 -7.59 15.93
N GLU A 161 11.97 -6.74 16.82
CA GLU A 161 12.24 -7.13 18.20
C GLU A 161 10.91 -7.55 18.85
N ASN A 162 10.91 -8.78 19.42
CA ASN A 162 9.75 -9.39 20.09
C ASN A 162 9.33 -8.63 21.33
#